data_02f7965c8f822b90a0f136e7a3e4c257
#
_entry.id   02f7965c8f822b90a0f136e7a3e4c257
#
_cell.length_a   1.000
_cell.length_b   1.000
_cell.length_c   1.000
_cell.angle_alpha   90.00
_cell.angle_beta   90.00
_cell.angle_gamma   90.00
#
_symmetry.space_group_name_H-M   'P 1'
#
loop_
_entity.id
_entity.type
_entity.pdbx_description
1 polymer ?
#
loop_
_entity_poly.entity_id
_entity_poly.type
_entity_poly.pdbx_seq_one_letter_code
_entity_poly.pdbx_strand_id
1 'polypeptide(L)'
;GPEAELTGGGLRFVACRREVGDIDGGITLQVWGETPGPEREPVELLRFDLFRGKPHYHAPAEKQEETAIDSPDAVAWGVEALTARAGDFVAEAGYGDVGDGLDPAALLTQREPLARMLADLEEPNEISLFEVPRAVLDGLAQG
;
A
#
# COMPACT_ATOMS: atom_id res chain seq x y z
N GLY A 1 -13.20 5.32 -1.66
CA GLY A 1 -13.32 4.23 -2.60
C GLY A 1 -13.10 2.90 -1.94
N PRO A 2 -13.19 1.84 -2.72
CA PRO A 2 -13.04 0.51 -2.13
C PRO A 2 -11.64 0.30 -1.59
N GLU A 3 -11.58 -0.49 -0.54
CA GLU A 3 -10.32 -0.91 0.04
C GLU A 3 -10.01 -2.32 -0.42
N ALA A 4 -8.73 -2.63 -0.48
CA ALA A 4 -8.25 -3.97 -0.73
C ALA A 4 -7.37 -4.39 0.44
N GLU A 5 -7.36 -5.67 0.76
CA GLU A 5 -6.71 -6.14 1.96
C GLU A 5 -6.01 -7.46 1.69
N LEU A 6 -4.83 -7.63 2.30
CA LEU A 6 -4.02 -8.85 2.17
C LEU A 6 -3.33 -9.09 3.49
N THR A 7 -3.37 -10.33 3.98
CA THR A 7 -2.75 -10.69 5.25
C THR A 7 -1.73 -11.80 5.01
N GLY A 8 -0.56 -11.68 5.62
CA GLY A 8 0.45 -12.72 5.55
C GLY A 8 1.69 -12.33 6.33
N GLY A 9 2.42 -13.33 6.80
CA GLY A 9 3.70 -13.12 7.47
C GLY A 9 3.65 -12.34 8.76
N GLY A 10 2.46 -12.16 9.33
CA GLY A 10 2.29 -11.38 10.56
C GLY A 10 1.85 -9.95 10.31
N LEU A 11 1.63 -9.56 9.07
CA LEU A 11 1.20 -8.22 8.72
C LEU A 11 -0.12 -8.24 7.96
N ARG A 12 -0.86 -7.15 8.07
CA ARG A 12 -2.07 -6.93 7.30
C ARG A 12 -1.87 -5.65 6.50
N PHE A 13 -2.00 -5.77 5.20
CA PHE A 13 -1.86 -4.65 4.27
C PHE A 13 -3.24 -4.19 3.86
N VAL A 14 -3.53 -2.91 4.02
CA VAL A 14 -4.83 -2.34 3.64
C VAL A 14 -4.54 -1.18 2.71
N ALA A 15 -5.09 -1.23 1.51
CA ALA A 15 -4.79 -0.25 0.49
C ALA A 15 -6.06 0.35 -0.09
N CYS A 16 -5.98 1.61 -0.47
CA CYS A 16 -7.08 2.29 -1.15
C CYS A 16 -6.51 3.36 -2.07
N ARG A 17 -7.31 3.76 -3.06
CA ARG A 17 -6.96 4.90 -3.89
C ARG A 17 -7.31 6.18 -3.15
N ARG A 18 -6.46 7.17 -3.31
CA ARG A 18 -6.67 8.45 -2.65
C ARG A 18 -6.21 9.56 -3.57
N GLU A 19 -7.03 10.58 -3.71
CA GLU A 19 -6.68 11.78 -4.44
C GLU A 19 -6.55 12.92 -3.46
N VAL A 20 -5.52 13.74 -3.64
CA VAL A 20 -5.25 14.85 -2.75
C VAL A 20 -5.45 16.12 -3.57
N GLY A 21 -6.69 16.53 -3.69
CA GLY A 21 -7.07 17.65 -4.52
C GLY A 21 -6.64 17.44 -5.96
N ASP A 22 -6.12 18.50 -6.57
CA ASP A 22 -5.57 18.41 -7.92
C ASP A 22 -4.06 18.26 -7.90
N ILE A 23 -3.48 18.03 -6.72
CA ILE A 23 -2.03 18.13 -6.57
C ILE A 23 -1.36 16.78 -6.75
N ASP A 24 -1.91 15.76 -6.12
CA ASP A 24 -1.27 14.45 -6.11
C ASP A 24 -2.32 13.37 -5.86
N GLY A 25 -1.89 12.14 -5.86
CA GLY A 25 -2.76 11.01 -5.58
C GLY A 25 -2.12 9.71 -5.99
N GLY A 26 -2.81 8.65 -5.67
CA GLY A 26 -2.36 7.31 -5.95
C GLY A 26 -2.89 6.35 -4.90
N ILE A 27 -2.03 5.49 -4.39
CA ILE A 27 -2.42 4.47 -3.44
C ILE A 27 -1.87 4.80 -2.07
N THR A 28 -2.72 4.76 -1.05
CA THR A 28 -2.28 4.75 0.34
C THR A 28 -2.30 3.31 0.81
N LEU A 29 -1.17 2.86 1.32
CA LEU A 29 -1.00 1.50 1.81
C LEU A 29 -0.71 1.56 3.30
N GLN A 30 -1.63 1.05 4.09
CA GLN A 30 -1.47 0.93 5.54
C GLN A 30 -0.91 -0.44 5.87
N VAL A 31 0.01 -0.49 6.81
CA VAL A 31 0.61 -1.75 7.27
C VAL A 31 0.27 -1.91 8.74
N TRP A 32 -0.51 -2.92 9.04
CA TRP A 32 -0.99 -3.23 10.38
C TRP A 32 -0.33 -4.48 10.92
N GLY A 33 -0.09 -4.50 12.22
CA GLY A 33 0.37 -5.67 12.93
C GLY A 33 -0.32 -5.76 14.26
N GLU A 34 0.09 -6.71 15.08
CA GLU A 34 -0.46 -6.89 16.42
C GLU A 34 0.66 -6.80 17.43
N THR A 35 0.39 -6.09 18.52
CA THR A 35 1.36 -6.02 19.61
C THR A 35 1.48 -7.42 20.24
N PRO A 36 2.69 -7.80 20.69
CA PRO A 36 2.86 -9.11 21.31
C PRO A 36 2.24 -9.14 22.71
N GLY A 37 2.00 -10.35 23.18
CA GLY A 37 1.53 -10.53 24.53
C GLY A 37 0.10 -11.03 24.59
N PRO A 38 -0.43 -11.22 25.82
CA PRO A 38 -1.76 -11.79 25.99
C PRO A 38 -2.88 -10.89 25.52
N GLU A 39 -2.64 -9.57 25.51
CA GLU A 39 -3.64 -8.63 25.05
C GLU A 39 -3.21 -8.07 23.70
N ARG A 40 -3.31 -8.90 22.71
CA ARG A 40 -2.93 -8.50 21.36
C ARG A 40 -3.89 -7.46 20.83
N GLU A 41 -3.34 -6.39 20.30
CA GLU A 41 -4.15 -5.34 19.70
C GLU A 41 -3.60 -4.98 18.34
N PRO A 42 -4.48 -4.75 17.37
CA PRO A 42 -4.01 -4.28 16.07
C PRO A 42 -3.48 -2.86 16.21
N VAL A 43 -2.40 -2.59 15.52
CA VAL A 43 -1.80 -1.26 15.51
C VAL A 43 -1.32 -0.96 14.10
N GLU A 44 -1.56 0.27 13.65
CA GLU A 44 -1.06 0.71 12.36
C GLU A 44 0.42 1.06 12.54
N LEU A 45 1.27 0.27 11.91
CA LEU A 45 2.71 0.39 12.08
C LEU A 45 3.31 1.42 11.12
N LEU A 46 2.86 1.37 9.86
CA LEU A 46 3.46 2.15 8.79
C LEU A 46 2.35 2.63 7.85
N ARG A 47 2.63 3.74 7.17
CA ARG A 47 1.76 4.20 6.10
C ARG A 47 2.62 4.63 4.93
N PHE A 48 2.38 4.02 3.79
CA PHE A 48 3.08 4.33 2.56
C PHE A 48 2.11 5.02 1.62
N ASP A 49 2.41 6.27 1.28
CA ASP A 49 1.63 7.04 0.31
C ASP A 49 2.36 6.96 -1.02
N LEU A 50 1.96 5.98 -1.82
CA LEU A 50 2.62 5.67 -3.09
C LEU A 50 2.00 6.54 -4.18
N PHE A 51 2.21 7.85 -4.04
CA PHE A 51 1.59 8.85 -4.89
C PHE A 51 2.41 9.09 -6.15
N ARG A 52 1.74 9.60 -7.17
CA ARG A 52 2.36 9.82 -8.47
C ARG A 52 3.43 10.91 -8.42
N GLY A 53 3.18 11.99 -7.66
CA GLY A 53 4.07 13.13 -7.63
C GLY A 53 5.10 13.07 -6.53
N LYS A 54 4.66 12.83 -5.30
CA LYS A 54 5.55 12.83 -4.15
C LYS A 54 5.34 11.59 -3.29
N PRO A 55 5.81 10.45 -3.74
CA PRO A 55 5.68 9.24 -2.92
C PRO A 55 6.54 9.36 -1.67
N HIS A 56 6.00 8.88 -0.56
CA HIS A 56 6.68 8.97 0.73
C HIS A 56 6.09 7.95 1.69
N TYR A 57 6.73 7.79 2.86
CA TYR A 57 6.14 6.93 3.89
C TYR A 57 6.30 7.57 5.27
N HIS A 58 5.49 7.09 6.19
CA HIS A 58 5.51 7.48 7.59
C HIS A 58 5.85 6.26 8.44
N ALA A 59 6.83 6.38 9.30
CA ALA A 59 7.25 5.31 10.22
C ALA A 59 7.53 5.93 11.59
N PRO A 60 6.62 5.80 12.56
CA PRO A 60 5.34 5.10 12.51
C PRO A 60 4.29 5.82 11.67
N ALA A 61 3.18 5.15 11.43
CA ALA A 61 2.11 5.66 10.58
C ALA A 61 1.62 7.03 10.99
N GLU A 62 1.60 7.30 12.29
CA GLU A 62 1.08 8.57 12.83
C GLU A 62 2.09 9.71 12.77
N LYS A 63 3.35 9.42 12.42
CA LYS A 63 4.37 10.46 12.38
C LYS A 63 4.09 11.43 11.24
N GLN A 64 4.10 12.73 11.54
CA GLN A 64 3.80 13.73 10.52
C GLN A 64 4.90 13.90 9.50
N GLU A 65 6.15 13.75 9.91
CA GLU A 65 7.27 13.85 8.97
C GLU A 65 7.22 12.71 7.98
N GLU A 66 7.55 13.05 6.74
CA GLU A 66 7.55 12.11 5.64
C GLU A 66 8.96 11.74 5.26
N THR A 67 9.16 10.49 4.90
CA THR A 67 10.43 10.06 4.29
C THR A 67 10.16 9.86 2.81
N ALA A 68 10.86 10.59 1.97
CA ALA A 68 10.64 10.52 0.52
C ALA A 68 11.04 9.16 -0.02
N ILE A 69 10.26 8.68 -0.98
CA ILE A 69 10.59 7.47 -1.70
C ILE A 69 11.23 7.89 -3.02
N ASP A 70 12.51 7.59 -3.16
CA ASP A 70 13.27 8.00 -4.33
C ASP A 70 13.31 6.83 -5.32
N SER A 71 12.25 6.71 -6.09
CA SER A 71 12.15 5.63 -7.07
C SER A 71 11.21 6.07 -8.18
N PRO A 72 11.53 5.77 -9.44
CA PRO A 72 10.63 6.08 -10.55
C PRO A 72 9.36 5.23 -10.53
N ASP A 73 9.37 4.15 -9.76
CA ASP A 73 8.20 3.28 -9.62
C ASP A 73 7.97 3.05 -8.13
N ALA A 74 7.21 3.96 -7.53
CA ALA A 74 6.99 3.93 -6.09
C ALA A 74 6.23 2.69 -5.64
N VAL A 75 5.29 2.21 -6.46
CA VAL A 75 4.51 1.03 -6.10
C VAL A 75 5.43 -0.19 -6.04
N ALA A 76 6.26 -0.39 -7.07
CA ALA A 76 7.20 -1.51 -7.06
C ALA A 76 8.17 -1.41 -5.89
N TRP A 77 8.64 -0.19 -5.59
CA TRP A 77 9.53 0.02 -4.46
C TRP A 77 8.86 -0.36 -3.14
N GLY A 78 7.59 0.05 -2.98
CA GLY A 78 6.85 -0.26 -1.76
C GLY A 78 6.61 -1.76 -1.59
N VAL A 79 6.27 -2.45 -2.68
CA VAL A 79 6.09 -3.90 -2.63
C VAL A 79 7.39 -4.58 -2.21
N GLU A 80 8.50 -4.18 -2.82
CA GLU A 80 9.80 -4.75 -2.47
C GLU A 80 10.14 -4.47 -1.01
N ALA A 81 9.97 -3.22 -0.57
CA ALA A 81 10.31 -2.82 0.79
C ALA A 81 9.53 -3.65 1.81
N LEU A 82 8.23 -3.84 1.57
CA LEU A 82 7.35 -4.44 2.57
C LEU A 82 7.30 -5.96 2.50
N THR A 83 7.82 -6.57 1.46
CA THR A 83 7.88 -8.03 1.39
C THR A 83 9.30 -8.55 1.63
N ALA A 84 10.32 -7.76 1.38
CA ALA A 84 11.70 -8.19 1.56
C ALA A 84 12.37 -7.57 2.78
N ARG A 85 11.91 -6.39 3.22
CA ARG A 85 12.58 -5.64 4.29
C ARG A 85 11.60 -5.10 5.33
N ALA A 86 10.44 -5.77 5.49
CA ALA A 86 9.40 -5.27 6.39
C ALA A 86 9.93 -5.06 7.81
N GLY A 87 10.73 -5.98 8.29
CA GLY A 87 11.26 -5.89 9.66
C GLY A 87 12.04 -4.62 9.91
N ASP A 88 12.82 -4.16 8.90
CA ASP A 88 13.58 -2.93 9.05
C ASP A 88 12.67 -1.72 9.21
N PHE A 89 11.63 -1.65 8.41
CA PHE A 89 10.69 -0.53 8.47
C PHE A 89 9.89 -0.55 9.77
N VAL A 90 9.47 -1.74 10.20
CA VAL A 90 8.72 -1.88 11.44
C VAL A 90 9.59 -1.49 12.64
N ALA A 91 10.87 -1.85 12.61
CA ALA A 91 11.81 -1.44 13.66
C ALA A 91 12.03 0.06 13.63
N GLU A 92 12.17 0.65 12.44
CA GLU A 92 12.32 2.09 12.29
C GLU A 92 11.14 2.82 12.92
N ALA A 93 9.94 2.24 12.81
CA ALA A 93 8.74 2.82 13.37
C ALA A 93 8.65 2.70 14.89
N GLY A 94 9.60 1.99 15.51
CA GLY A 94 9.59 1.82 16.95
C GLY A 94 8.90 0.56 17.42
N TYR A 95 8.58 -0.35 16.52
CA TYR A 95 7.86 -1.58 16.85
C TYR A 95 8.76 -2.81 16.67
N GLY A 96 9.96 -2.75 17.24
CA GLY A 96 10.91 -3.85 17.11
C GLY A 96 10.37 -5.19 17.57
N ASP A 97 9.54 -5.18 18.62
CA ASP A 97 8.95 -6.42 19.12
C ASP A 97 8.00 -7.05 18.11
N VAL A 98 7.23 -6.22 17.43
CA VAL A 98 6.35 -6.72 16.35
C VAL A 98 7.20 -7.26 15.22
N GLY A 99 8.27 -6.53 14.88
CA GLY A 99 9.17 -6.94 13.81
C GLY A 99 9.79 -8.29 14.07
N ASP A 100 10.17 -8.56 15.33
CA ASP A 100 10.80 -9.82 15.70
C ASP A 100 9.86 -11.01 15.50
N GLY A 101 8.56 -10.78 15.54
CA GLY A 101 7.56 -11.84 15.38
C GLY A 101 7.13 -12.08 13.95
N LEU A 102 7.68 -11.34 12.98
CA LEU A 102 7.28 -11.52 11.59
C LEU A 102 7.92 -12.76 10.99
N ASP A 103 7.29 -13.27 9.94
CA ASP A 103 7.80 -14.43 9.19
C ASP A 103 8.32 -13.93 7.85
N PRO A 104 9.66 -13.71 7.72
CA PRO A 104 10.20 -13.13 6.50
C PRO A 104 9.95 -13.99 5.25
N ALA A 105 9.99 -15.30 5.38
CA ALA A 105 9.77 -16.18 4.24
C ALA A 105 8.32 -16.06 3.75
N ALA A 106 7.38 -16.01 4.69
CA ALA A 106 5.98 -15.86 4.33
C ALA A 106 5.74 -14.50 3.69
N LEU A 107 6.41 -13.44 4.18
CA LEU A 107 6.26 -12.12 3.58
C LEU A 107 6.76 -12.09 2.15
N LEU A 108 7.85 -12.78 1.85
CA LEU A 108 8.33 -12.84 0.47
C LEU A 108 7.31 -13.48 -0.46
N THR A 109 6.52 -14.42 0.02
CA THR A 109 5.49 -15.04 -0.82
C THR A 109 4.34 -14.10 -1.11
N GLN A 110 4.26 -12.97 -0.41
CA GLN A 110 3.20 -12.00 -0.63
C GLN A 110 3.55 -10.98 -1.71
N ARG A 111 4.77 -11.04 -2.26
CA ARG A 111 5.20 -10.04 -3.25
C ARG A 111 4.25 -9.94 -4.43
N GLU A 112 3.95 -11.07 -5.05
CA GLU A 112 3.10 -11.07 -6.23
C GLU A 112 1.65 -10.73 -5.91
N PRO A 113 1.04 -11.33 -4.87
CA PRO A 113 -0.32 -10.93 -4.51
C PRO A 113 -0.44 -9.45 -4.13
N LEU A 114 0.55 -8.91 -3.41
CA LEU A 114 0.52 -7.50 -3.05
C LEU A 114 0.64 -6.61 -4.27
N ALA A 115 1.57 -6.94 -5.17
CA ALA A 115 1.75 -6.16 -6.40
C ALA A 115 0.48 -6.17 -7.23
N ARG A 116 -0.18 -7.31 -7.33
CA ARG A 116 -1.41 -7.43 -8.11
C ARG A 116 -2.54 -6.63 -7.47
N MET A 117 -2.66 -6.70 -6.15
CA MET A 117 -3.68 -5.93 -5.44
C MET A 117 -3.53 -4.44 -5.68
N LEU A 118 -2.29 -3.94 -5.63
CA LEU A 118 -2.05 -2.52 -5.85
C LEU A 118 -2.26 -2.14 -7.31
N ALA A 119 -1.87 -3.00 -8.24
CA ALA A 119 -2.10 -2.73 -9.65
C ALA A 119 -3.59 -2.62 -9.96
N ASP A 120 -4.39 -3.50 -9.37
CA ASP A 120 -5.83 -3.47 -9.58
C ASP A 120 -6.44 -2.17 -9.07
N LEU A 121 -5.91 -1.64 -7.97
CA LEU A 121 -6.40 -0.37 -7.44
C LEU A 121 -5.95 0.81 -8.28
N GLU A 122 -4.78 0.73 -8.89
CA GLU A 122 -4.28 1.83 -9.71
C GLU A 122 -5.05 1.99 -11.00
N GLU A 123 -5.53 0.89 -11.55
CA GLU A 123 -6.21 0.97 -12.81
C GLU A 123 -7.61 1.52 -12.61
N PRO A 124 -7.94 2.60 -13.28
CA PRO A 124 -9.32 3.08 -13.19
C PRO A 124 -10.22 2.01 -13.75
N ASN A 125 -11.29 1.89 -13.10
CA ASN A 125 -12.26 1.00 -13.60
C ASN A 125 -12.80 1.52 -14.81
N GLU A 126 -12.16 1.33 -15.74
CA GLU A 126 -12.59 1.81 -16.72
C GLU A 126 -13.31 1.26 -17.36
N ILE A 127 -13.18 0.62 -17.13
CA ILE A 127 -13.82 0.37 -17.77
C ILE A 127 -14.84 1.05 -17.49
N SER A 128 -14.91 1.51 -16.98
CA SER A 128 -15.82 2.19 -16.74
C SER A 128 -15.64 3.41 -17.34
N LEU A 129 -15.17 3.59 -17.98
CA LEU A 129 -15.10 4.70 -18.56
C LEU A 129 -15.31 4.69 -19.79
N PHE A 130 -15.30 3.75 -19.97
CA PHE A 130 -15.68 3.59 -20.82
C PHE A 130 -16.24 3.08 -21.13
N GLU A 131 -16.31 2.71 -21.09
CA GLU A 131 -17.04 2.34 -21.27
C GLU A 131 -17.70 2.82 -21.70
N VAL A 132 -17.47 3.02 -22.13
CA VAL A 132 -18.16 3.59 -22.48
C VAL A 132 -18.37 3.69 -23.36
N PRO A 133 -18.46 3.83 -23.62
CA PRO A 133 -18.84 3.96 -24.22
C PRO A 133 -18.87 3.77 -25.18
N ARG A 134 -18.67 3.43 -25.17
CA ARG A 134 -18.84 3.20 -25.76
C ARG A 134 -19.16 3.57 -26.15
N ALA A 135 -19.21 3.81 -26.28
CA ALA A 135 -19.57 4.07 -26.27
C ALA A 135 -19.26 4.71 -26.57
N VAL A 136 -19.16 4.90 -26.66
CA VAL A 136 -19.05 5.39 -26.49
C VAL A 136 -18.46 5.36 -27.06
N LEU A 137 -18.01 5.28 -27.08
CA LEU A 137 -17.76 5.02 -27.08
C LEU A 137 -17.81 5.04 -27.70
N ASP A 138 -17.98 5.05 -28.05
CA ASP A 138 -18.41 4.93 -28.21
C ASP A 138 -18.31 5.47 -28.32
N GLY A 139 -18.29 5.71 -29.07
CA GLY A 139 -18.58 5.96 -28.67
C GLY A 139 -17.98 6.42 -28.77
N LEU A 140 -17.84 6.49 -28.98
CA LEU A 140 -17.64 6.63 -28.62
C LEU A 140 -17.34 6.55 -28.91
N ALA A 141 -16.81 6.78 -28.84
CA ALA A 141 -16.99 6.39 -28.55
C ALA A 141 -16.92 6.45 -28.64
N GLN A 142 -17.11 6.51 -28.83
CA GLN A 142 -17.40 6.48 -28.43
C GLN A 142 -17.14 6.54 -28.12
N GLY A 143 -16.36 6.80 -28.63
CA GLY A 143 -16.48 6.68 -27.88
C GLY A 143 -16.40 6.59 -28.04
#